data_b0e72806f44547799b863f147f0d89c5
#
_entry.id   b0e72806f44547799b863f147f0d89c5
#
_cell.length_a   1.000
_cell.length_b   1.000
_cell.length_c   1.000
_cell.angle_alpha   90.00
_cell.angle_beta   90.00
_cell.angle_gamma   90.00
#
_symmetry.space_group_name_H-M   'P 1'
#
loop_
_entity.id
_entity.type
_entity.pdbx_description
1 polymer ?
#
loop_
_entity_poly.entity_id
_entity_poly.type
_entity_poly.pdbx_seq_one_letter_code
_entity_poly.pdbx_strand_id
1 'polypeptide(L)'
;MLNGKIVLITGATRGIGKAIATTLGNAGATVIGTATSEAGASNVSQMLDDEKISGKGIVLDVTDNNQISKLDESIKKDFGSVDILINNAGITRDNILLRMKEDEWEDIINTNLSSIYKMSKSVLRGMIKKRSGRIISITSVVGAMGNAGQTNYAAAKAGIIGFTKSLAREVGVRGVTVNAIAPGFIETDMTDSLPQDQKEALASQIPMGRLGTTDEVAQAVLFFAGDGGSYITGQTLHVNGGMYSV
;
A
#
# COMPACT_ATOMS: atom_id res chain seq x y z
N MET A 1 -7.31 18.62 -2.68
CA MET A 1 -6.32 18.35 -3.75
C MET A 1 -4.93 18.25 -3.12
N LEU A 2 -4.00 17.52 -3.77
CA LEU A 2 -2.68 17.18 -3.18
C LEU A 2 -1.54 18.06 -3.70
N ASN A 3 -1.84 19.26 -4.19
CA ASN A 3 -0.85 20.19 -4.74
C ASN A 3 0.31 20.42 -3.74
N GLY A 4 1.54 20.24 -4.21
CA GLY A 4 2.75 20.42 -3.41
C GLY A 4 3.00 19.31 -2.36
N LYS A 5 2.21 18.24 -2.34
CA LYS A 5 2.44 17.07 -1.47
C LYS A 5 3.39 16.09 -2.13
N ILE A 6 4.32 15.57 -1.35
CA ILE A 6 5.27 14.55 -1.76
C ILE A 6 4.73 13.20 -1.28
N VAL A 7 4.45 12.30 -2.22
CA VAL A 7 3.88 10.98 -1.98
C VAL A 7 4.94 9.92 -2.28
N LEU A 8 5.21 9.05 -1.30
CA LEU A 8 6.05 7.87 -1.47
C LEU A 8 5.16 6.62 -1.53
N ILE A 9 5.27 5.85 -2.62
CA ILE A 9 4.46 4.63 -2.85
C ILE A 9 5.40 3.45 -3.02
N THR A 10 5.29 2.45 -2.16
CA THR A 10 6.06 1.21 -2.34
C THR A 10 5.35 0.26 -3.31
N GLY A 11 6.11 -0.31 -4.28
CA GLY A 11 5.56 -1.25 -5.27
C GLY A 11 4.60 -0.60 -6.27
N ALA A 12 5.06 0.44 -6.99
CA ALA A 12 4.24 1.26 -7.89
C ALA A 12 4.24 0.80 -9.36
N THR A 13 4.82 -0.36 -9.69
CA THR A 13 5.03 -0.79 -11.09
C THR A 13 3.76 -1.26 -11.80
N ARG A 14 2.79 -1.80 -11.07
CA ARG A 14 1.56 -2.42 -11.62
C ARG A 14 0.43 -2.45 -10.59
N GLY A 15 -0.75 -2.91 -11.04
CA GLY A 15 -1.91 -3.19 -10.20
C GLY A 15 -2.30 -2.00 -9.33
N ILE A 16 -2.62 -2.25 -8.07
CA ILE A 16 -3.07 -1.24 -7.09
C ILE A 16 -2.04 -0.11 -6.94
N GLY A 17 -0.74 -0.45 -6.85
CA GLY A 17 0.30 0.56 -6.67
C GLY A 17 0.41 1.55 -7.83
N LYS A 18 0.28 1.07 -9.08
CA LYS A 18 0.23 1.91 -10.28
C LYS A 18 -1.00 2.81 -10.28
N ALA A 19 -2.18 2.25 -10.01
CA ALA A 19 -3.43 3.02 -9.96
C ALA A 19 -3.38 4.12 -8.88
N ILE A 20 -2.80 3.83 -7.70
CA ILE A 20 -2.59 4.82 -6.65
C ILE A 20 -1.64 5.93 -7.14
N ALA A 21 -0.53 5.57 -7.81
CA ALA A 21 0.43 6.54 -8.32
C ALA A 21 -0.22 7.51 -9.31
N THR A 22 -0.96 6.99 -10.28
CA THR A 22 -1.72 7.81 -11.26
C THR A 22 -2.79 8.66 -10.58
N THR A 23 -3.59 8.09 -9.68
CA THR A 23 -4.69 8.81 -9.00
C THR A 23 -4.17 9.96 -8.13
N LEU A 24 -3.13 9.73 -7.32
CA LEU A 24 -2.58 10.78 -6.45
C LEU A 24 -1.80 11.83 -7.24
N GLY A 25 -1.11 11.41 -8.32
CA GLY A 25 -0.44 12.31 -9.26
C GLY A 25 -1.42 13.25 -9.95
N ASN A 26 -2.51 12.73 -10.49
CA ASN A 26 -3.58 13.52 -11.12
C ASN A 26 -4.29 14.45 -10.13
N ALA A 27 -4.24 14.14 -8.83
CA ALA A 27 -4.69 15.03 -7.76
C ALA A 27 -3.69 16.16 -7.41
N GLY A 28 -2.53 16.23 -8.11
CA GLY A 28 -1.52 17.29 -8.00
C GLY A 28 -0.32 16.95 -7.10
N ALA A 29 -0.17 15.68 -6.69
CA ALA A 29 0.99 15.26 -5.89
C ALA A 29 2.24 15.06 -6.75
N THR A 30 3.42 15.29 -6.15
CA THR A 30 4.68 14.75 -6.67
C THR A 30 4.82 13.30 -6.20
N VAL A 31 4.91 12.35 -7.14
CA VAL A 31 4.88 10.91 -6.85
C VAL A 31 6.27 10.32 -6.93
N ILE A 32 6.68 9.64 -5.86
CA ILE A 32 7.88 8.81 -5.82
C ILE A 32 7.41 7.37 -5.70
N GLY A 33 7.48 6.64 -6.81
CA GLY A 33 7.08 5.23 -6.86
C GLY A 33 8.28 4.31 -6.77
N THR A 34 8.21 3.21 -6.00
CA THR A 34 9.35 2.29 -5.93
C THR A 34 9.11 0.97 -6.64
N ALA A 35 10.20 0.36 -7.08
CA ALA A 35 10.28 -0.94 -7.69
C ALA A 35 11.52 -1.70 -7.20
N THR A 36 11.53 -3.02 -7.28
CA THR A 36 12.67 -3.84 -6.85
C THR A 36 13.80 -3.93 -7.87
N SER A 37 13.62 -3.39 -9.09
CA SER A 37 14.62 -3.41 -10.17
C SER A 37 14.73 -2.08 -10.87
N GLU A 38 15.88 -1.82 -11.51
CA GLU A 38 16.11 -0.63 -12.33
C GLU A 38 15.08 -0.51 -13.48
N ALA A 39 14.80 -1.61 -14.17
CA ALA A 39 13.77 -1.63 -15.22
C ALA A 39 12.39 -1.24 -14.67
N GLY A 40 12.02 -1.76 -13.49
CA GLY A 40 10.77 -1.40 -12.83
C GLY A 40 10.73 0.08 -12.43
N ALA A 41 11.81 0.63 -11.89
CA ALA A 41 11.90 2.04 -11.54
C ALA A 41 11.82 2.94 -12.78
N SER A 42 12.50 2.56 -13.88
CA SER A 42 12.40 3.27 -15.16
C SER A 42 10.98 3.24 -15.73
N ASN A 43 10.28 2.10 -15.65
CA ASN A 43 8.90 2.00 -16.09
C ASN A 43 7.95 2.89 -15.26
N VAL A 44 8.19 3.02 -13.95
CA VAL A 44 7.42 3.97 -13.11
C VAL A 44 7.69 5.40 -13.55
N SER A 45 8.95 5.79 -13.79
CA SER A 45 9.29 7.14 -14.27
C SER A 45 8.61 7.43 -15.61
N GLN A 46 8.71 6.50 -16.57
CA GLN A 46 8.08 6.65 -17.89
C GLN A 46 6.56 6.80 -17.77
N MET A 47 5.91 5.99 -16.94
CA MET A 47 4.46 6.08 -16.71
C MET A 47 4.06 7.45 -16.14
N LEU A 48 4.85 7.99 -15.20
CA LEU A 48 4.59 9.32 -14.65
C LEU A 48 4.76 10.42 -15.71
N ASP A 49 5.79 10.32 -16.54
CA ASP A 49 6.06 11.27 -17.63
C ASP A 49 4.94 11.24 -18.68
N ASP A 50 4.49 10.05 -19.10
CA ASP A 50 3.39 9.87 -20.08
C ASP A 50 2.08 10.50 -19.58
N GLU A 51 1.81 10.37 -18.27
CA GLU A 51 0.63 10.96 -17.60
C GLU A 51 0.85 12.43 -17.18
N LYS A 52 2.03 13.01 -17.45
CA LYS A 52 2.42 14.38 -17.04
C LYS A 52 2.36 14.60 -15.53
N ILE A 53 2.66 13.56 -14.77
CA ILE A 53 2.73 13.58 -13.32
C ILE A 53 4.16 13.87 -12.88
N SER A 54 4.35 14.86 -12.01
CA SER A 54 5.66 15.16 -11.41
C SER A 54 6.10 14.01 -10.51
N GLY A 55 7.35 13.53 -10.68
CA GLY A 55 7.87 12.47 -9.83
C GLY A 55 8.93 11.62 -10.51
N LYS A 56 9.25 10.50 -9.89
CA LYS A 56 10.16 9.50 -10.46
C LYS A 56 9.99 8.12 -9.84
N GLY A 57 10.46 7.11 -10.56
CA GLY A 57 10.67 5.75 -10.03
C GLY A 57 12.03 5.62 -9.35
N ILE A 58 12.09 4.88 -8.24
CA ILE A 58 13.32 4.59 -7.50
C ILE A 58 13.40 3.10 -7.18
N VAL A 59 14.61 2.53 -7.26
CA VAL A 59 14.83 1.15 -6.84
C VAL A 59 14.79 1.06 -5.32
N LEU A 60 13.97 0.15 -4.82
CA LEU A 60 13.88 -0.15 -3.39
C LEU A 60 13.42 -1.59 -3.16
N ASP A 61 14.24 -2.34 -2.45
CA ASP A 61 13.78 -3.52 -1.71
C ASP A 61 13.37 -3.07 -0.30
N VAL A 62 12.08 -3.19 0.00
CA VAL A 62 11.49 -2.78 1.30
C VAL A 62 11.99 -3.64 2.47
N THR A 63 12.69 -4.73 2.22
CA THR A 63 13.32 -5.56 3.26
C THR A 63 14.73 -5.09 3.62
N ASP A 64 15.39 -4.32 2.75
CA ASP A 64 16.75 -3.82 2.91
C ASP A 64 16.80 -2.47 3.67
N ASN A 65 17.30 -2.50 4.90
CA ASN A 65 17.42 -1.33 5.75
C ASN A 65 18.35 -0.25 5.18
N ASN A 66 19.42 -0.66 4.46
CA ASN A 66 20.37 0.29 3.89
C ASN A 66 19.76 1.06 2.72
N GLN A 67 18.96 0.36 1.86
CA GLN A 67 18.23 1.00 0.78
C GLN A 67 17.18 1.97 1.32
N ILE A 68 16.43 1.60 2.36
CA ILE A 68 15.45 2.48 3.01
C ILE A 68 16.09 3.75 3.54
N SER A 69 17.25 3.65 4.22
CA SER A 69 17.96 4.84 4.74
C SER A 69 18.42 5.76 3.63
N LYS A 70 19.02 5.21 2.57
CA LYS A 70 19.48 5.97 1.38
C LYS A 70 18.31 6.63 0.64
N LEU A 71 17.17 5.95 0.55
CA LEU A 71 15.96 6.47 -0.07
C LEU A 71 15.47 7.75 0.63
N ASP A 72 15.32 7.71 1.96
CA ASP A 72 14.87 8.87 2.74
C ASP A 72 15.80 10.08 2.59
N GLU A 73 17.12 9.87 2.57
CA GLU A 73 18.11 10.91 2.32
C GLU A 73 17.99 11.50 0.91
N SER A 74 17.86 10.63 -0.11
CA SER A 74 17.70 11.06 -1.51
C SER A 74 16.42 11.86 -1.71
N ILE A 75 15.30 11.38 -1.18
CA ILE A 75 14.01 12.09 -1.28
C ILE A 75 14.10 13.47 -0.62
N LYS A 76 14.69 13.55 0.57
CA LYS A 76 14.85 14.81 1.28
C LYS A 76 15.69 15.83 0.51
N LYS A 77 16.72 15.36 -0.17
CA LYS A 77 17.62 16.20 -0.99
C LYS A 77 16.91 16.72 -2.23
N ASP A 78 16.21 15.84 -2.96
CA ASP A 78 15.67 16.14 -4.29
C ASP A 78 14.29 16.80 -4.24
N PHE A 79 13.44 16.41 -3.28
CA PHE A 79 12.01 16.77 -3.22
C PHE A 79 11.61 17.40 -1.88
N GLY A 80 12.36 17.15 -0.82
CA GLY A 80 11.94 17.51 0.54
C GLY A 80 11.37 16.32 1.33
N SER A 81 10.74 16.61 2.47
CA SER A 81 10.22 15.53 3.32
C SER A 81 8.93 14.95 2.77
N VAL A 82 8.78 13.64 2.81
CA VAL A 82 7.54 12.91 2.46
C VAL A 82 6.36 13.42 3.28
N ASP A 83 5.26 13.73 2.61
CA ASP A 83 3.99 14.12 3.24
C ASP A 83 3.03 12.94 3.38
N ILE A 84 3.06 12.03 2.41
CA ILE A 84 2.16 10.87 2.34
C ILE A 84 2.98 9.63 2.04
N LEU A 85 2.87 8.60 2.89
CA LEU A 85 3.44 7.28 2.66
C LEU A 85 2.33 6.29 2.35
N ILE A 86 2.46 5.58 1.22
CA ILE A 86 1.61 4.45 0.85
C ILE A 86 2.43 3.17 0.92
N ASN A 87 2.19 2.36 1.94
CA ASN A 87 2.75 1.02 2.06
C ASN A 87 1.90 0.05 1.25
N ASN A 88 2.28 -0.19 0.01
CA ASN A 88 1.55 -1.07 -0.91
C ASN A 88 2.36 -2.30 -1.31
N ALA A 89 3.69 -2.28 -1.28
CA ALA A 89 4.52 -3.43 -1.63
C ALA A 89 4.13 -4.67 -0.81
N GLY A 90 4.02 -5.80 -1.49
CA GLY A 90 3.68 -7.06 -0.86
C GLY A 90 3.79 -8.23 -1.84
N ILE A 91 3.91 -9.43 -1.28
CA ILE A 91 4.01 -10.69 -2.00
C ILE A 91 3.06 -11.72 -1.39
N THR A 92 2.83 -12.81 -2.11
CA THR A 92 2.17 -14.03 -1.61
C THR A 92 3.11 -15.23 -1.68
N ARG A 93 2.98 -16.16 -0.75
CA ARG A 93 3.62 -17.48 -0.72
C ARG A 93 2.61 -18.45 -0.13
N ASP A 94 1.65 -18.84 -0.96
CA ASP A 94 0.50 -19.60 -0.53
C ASP A 94 0.86 -21.07 -0.39
N ASN A 95 0.63 -21.64 0.79
CA ASN A 95 0.82 -23.05 1.08
C ASN A 95 -0.02 -23.45 2.31
N ILE A 96 -0.48 -24.69 2.37
CA ILE A 96 -1.13 -25.20 3.59
C ILE A 96 -0.09 -25.31 4.71
N LEU A 97 -0.50 -25.00 5.94
CA LEU A 97 0.42 -24.87 7.10
C LEU A 97 1.35 -26.10 7.26
N LEU A 98 0.83 -27.32 7.07
CA LEU A 98 1.63 -28.55 7.20
C LEU A 98 2.77 -28.66 6.17
N ARG A 99 2.72 -27.92 5.07
CA ARG A 99 3.72 -27.95 3.99
C ARG A 99 4.46 -26.61 3.87
N MET A 100 3.99 -25.58 4.58
CA MET A 100 4.59 -24.26 4.56
C MET A 100 6.01 -24.34 5.10
N LYS A 101 6.96 -23.83 4.31
CA LYS A 101 8.36 -23.76 4.70
C LYS A 101 8.62 -22.48 5.52
N GLU A 102 9.69 -22.50 6.31
CA GLU A 102 10.07 -21.37 7.14
C GLU A 102 10.41 -20.11 6.31
N ASP A 103 11.08 -20.30 5.17
CA ASP A 103 11.37 -19.21 4.23
C ASP A 103 10.10 -18.60 3.62
N GLU A 104 9.07 -19.40 3.31
CA GLU A 104 7.77 -18.89 2.85
C GLU A 104 7.05 -18.05 3.91
N TRP A 105 7.20 -18.41 5.17
CA TRP A 105 6.69 -17.62 6.30
C TRP A 105 7.48 -16.33 6.47
N GLU A 106 8.80 -16.41 6.55
CA GLU A 106 9.68 -15.27 6.79
C GLU A 106 9.61 -14.24 5.67
N ASP A 107 9.61 -14.67 4.40
CA ASP A 107 9.44 -13.80 3.24
C ASP A 107 8.20 -12.93 3.38
N ILE A 108 7.07 -13.54 3.75
CA ILE A 108 5.79 -12.84 3.90
C ILE A 108 5.83 -11.87 5.07
N ILE A 109 6.31 -12.29 6.24
CA ILE A 109 6.38 -11.42 7.41
C ILE A 109 7.34 -10.25 7.15
N ASN A 110 8.49 -10.51 6.55
CA ASN A 110 9.49 -9.48 6.28
C ASN A 110 9.00 -8.48 5.25
N THR A 111 8.41 -8.96 4.15
CA THR A 111 7.97 -8.09 3.06
C THR A 111 6.65 -7.39 3.36
N ASN A 112 5.64 -8.09 3.91
CA ASN A 112 4.29 -7.55 4.04
C ASN A 112 4.03 -6.85 5.38
N LEU A 113 4.82 -7.12 6.43
CA LEU A 113 4.60 -6.53 7.76
C LEU A 113 5.81 -5.75 8.28
N SER A 114 7.00 -6.37 8.35
CA SER A 114 8.19 -5.71 8.89
C SER A 114 8.60 -4.50 8.04
N SER A 115 8.41 -4.55 6.73
CA SER A 115 8.65 -3.44 5.82
C SER A 115 7.81 -2.20 6.15
N ILE A 116 6.55 -2.40 6.55
CA ILE A 116 5.62 -1.31 6.91
C ILE A 116 6.15 -0.55 8.12
N TYR A 117 6.62 -1.27 9.14
CA TYR A 117 7.30 -0.65 10.29
C TYR A 117 8.52 0.15 9.85
N LYS A 118 9.40 -0.44 9.03
CA LYS A 118 10.64 0.20 8.56
C LYS A 118 10.36 1.47 7.76
N MET A 119 9.46 1.38 6.77
CA MET A 119 9.07 2.50 5.91
C MET A 119 8.37 3.60 6.68
N SER A 120 7.45 3.25 7.58
CA SER A 120 6.77 4.24 8.43
C SER A 120 7.77 4.98 9.31
N LYS A 121 8.71 4.24 9.95
CA LYS A 121 9.74 4.82 10.81
C LYS A 121 10.67 5.79 10.06
N SER A 122 11.02 5.50 8.80
CA SER A 122 11.92 6.34 8.00
C SER A 122 11.34 7.74 7.74
N VAL A 123 10.04 7.85 7.44
CA VAL A 123 9.38 9.12 7.13
C VAL A 123 8.82 9.86 8.36
N LEU A 124 8.58 9.14 9.45
CA LEU A 124 7.82 9.63 10.60
C LEU A 124 8.43 10.89 11.24
N ARG A 125 9.76 10.93 11.37
CA ARG A 125 10.45 12.11 11.96
C ARG A 125 10.18 13.39 11.19
N GLY A 126 10.15 13.31 9.86
CA GLY A 126 9.82 14.44 8.99
C GLY A 126 8.38 14.90 9.17
N MET A 127 7.42 13.97 9.20
CA MET A 127 6.00 14.23 9.41
C MET A 127 5.72 14.87 10.78
N ILE A 128 6.33 14.34 11.84
CA ILE A 128 6.21 14.89 13.22
C ILE A 128 6.74 16.32 13.28
N LYS A 129 7.89 16.61 12.64
CA LYS A 129 8.47 17.96 12.61
C LYS A 129 7.57 18.96 11.88
N LYS A 130 6.96 18.53 10.76
CA LYS A 130 5.99 19.33 10.00
C LYS A 130 4.62 19.45 10.71
N ARG A 131 4.34 18.60 11.72
CA ARG A 131 3.01 18.41 12.34
C ARG A 131 1.93 18.12 11.31
N SER A 132 2.28 17.37 10.29
CA SER A 132 1.40 16.97 9.18
C SER A 132 1.97 15.73 8.49
N GLY A 133 1.14 14.73 8.26
CA GLY A 133 1.52 13.53 7.54
C GLY A 133 0.35 12.56 7.36
N ARG A 134 0.48 11.68 6.39
CA ARG A 134 -0.47 10.59 6.13
C ARG A 134 0.31 9.29 5.92
N ILE A 135 -0.04 8.25 6.66
CA ILE A 135 0.48 6.90 6.46
C ILE A 135 -0.72 6.01 6.13
N ILE A 136 -0.71 5.41 4.94
CA ILE A 136 -1.80 4.55 4.47
C ILE A 136 -1.19 3.21 4.06
N SER A 137 -1.66 2.12 4.66
CA SER A 137 -1.14 0.78 4.38
C SER A 137 -2.19 -0.08 3.69
N ILE A 138 -1.79 -0.77 2.62
CA ILE A 138 -2.67 -1.70 1.91
C ILE A 138 -2.60 -3.06 2.62
N THR A 139 -3.67 -3.37 3.34
CA THR A 139 -3.89 -4.67 3.96
C THR A 139 -4.66 -5.59 3.01
N SER A 140 -5.59 -6.38 3.49
CA SER A 140 -6.45 -7.28 2.69
C SER A 140 -7.67 -7.69 3.50
N VAL A 141 -8.75 -8.02 2.84
CA VAL A 141 -9.89 -8.73 3.43
C VAL A 141 -9.46 -10.05 4.10
N VAL A 142 -8.44 -10.71 3.55
CA VAL A 142 -7.86 -11.94 4.11
C VAL A 142 -7.27 -11.73 5.51
N GLY A 143 -6.77 -10.54 5.83
CA GLY A 143 -6.32 -10.20 7.18
C GLY A 143 -7.44 -10.16 8.22
N ALA A 144 -8.70 -9.99 7.80
CA ALA A 144 -9.86 -9.99 8.67
C ALA A 144 -10.60 -11.34 8.67
N MET A 145 -10.76 -11.96 7.50
CA MET A 145 -11.53 -13.20 7.33
C MET A 145 -10.69 -14.47 7.47
N GLY A 146 -9.39 -14.39 7.17
CA GLY A 146 -8.57 -15.57 6.89
C GLY A 146 -8.81 -16.15 5.49
N ASN A 147 -7.91 -16.99 5.02
CA ASN A 147 -8.08 -17.80 3.82
C ASN A 147 -7.23 -19.07 3.95
N ALA A 148 -7.76 -20.22 3.51
CA ALA A 148 -7.03 -21.47 3.51
C ALA A 148 -5.76 -21.37 2.64
N GLY A 149 -4.63 -21.89 3.13
CA GLY A 149 -3.35 -21.78 2.44
C GLY A 149 -2.61 -20.44 2.58
N GLN A 150 -3.16 -19.49 3.33
CA GLN A 150 -2.61 -18.13 3.49
C GLN A 150 -2.39 -17.75 4.97
N THR A 151 -2.02 -18.69 5.84
CA THR A 151 -1.81 -18.39 7.26
C THR A 151 -0.74 -17.34 7.50
N ASN A 152 0.37 -17.37 6.75
CA ASN A 152 1.43 -16.36 6.76
C ASN A 152 0.92 -14.99 6.26
N TYR A 153 0.24 -14.95 5.13
CA TYR A 153 -0.31 -13.73 4.53
C TYR A 153 -1.40 -13.12 5.42
N ALA A 154 -2.33 -13.93 5.92
CA ALA A 154 -3.38 -13.49 6.85
C ALA A 154 -2.77 -12.90 8.13
N ALA A 155 -1.76 -13.56 8.72
CA ALA A 155 -1.07 -13.05 9.90
C ALA A 155 -0.41 -11.69 9.64
N ALA A 156 0.30 -11.54 8.52
CA ALA A 156 0.93 -10.27 8.15
C ALA A 156 -0.11 -9.17 7.94
N LYS A 157 -1.18 -9.43 7.18
CA LYS A 157 -2.23 -8.46 6.87
C LYS A 157 -3.09 -8.09 8.09
N ALA A 158 -3.33 -9.02 9.01
CA ALA A 158 -3.93 -8.73 10.31
C ALA A 158 -3.00 -7.88 11.20
N GLY A 159 -1.69 -8.18 11.18
CA GLY A 159 -0.68 -7.39 11.90
C GLY A 159 -0.64 -5.92 11.48
N ILE A 160 -0.89 -5.61 10.20
CA ILE A 160 -1.00 -4.23 9.69
C ILE A 160 -2.14 -3.47 10.39
N ILE A 161 -3.27 -4.13 10.63
CA ILE A 161 -4.44 -3.51 11.30
C ILE A 161 -4.07 -3.14 12.74
N GLY A 162 -3.40 -4.04 13.47
CA GLY A 162 -2.91 -3.76 14.83
C GLY A 162 -1.87 -2.63 14.86
N PHE A 163 -0.88 -2.67 13.94
CA PHE A 163 0.12 -1.63 13.76
C PHE A 163 -0.51 -0.25 13.49
N THR A 164 -1.48 -0.20 12.58
CA THR A 164 -2.22 1.02 12.21
C THR A 164 -2.88 1.66 13.43
N LYS A 165 -3.58 0.87 14.24
CA LYS A 165 -4.28 1.35 15.44
C LYS A 165 -3.32 1.90 16.49
N SER A 166 -2.20 1.20 16.74
CA SER A 166 -1.19 1.63 17.73
C SER A 166 -0.47 2.89 17.29
N LEU A 167 0.05 2.92 16.06
CA LEU A 167 0.78 4.09 15.57
C LEU A 167 -0.10 5.33 15.48
N ALA A 168 -1.37 5.17 15.11
CA ALA A 168 -2.34 6.29 15.10
C ALA A 168 -2.47 6.98 16.46
N ARG A 169 -2.47 6.20 17.55
CA ARG A 169 -2.53 6.74 18.93
C ARG A 169 -1.25 7.47 19.33
N GLU A 170 -0.08 6.98 18.87
CA GLU A 170 1.21 7.59 19.18
C GLU A 170 1.39 8.95 18.49
N VAL A 171 0.94 9.08 17.23
CA VAL A 171 1.30 10.22 16.39
C VAL A 171 0.15 11.19 16.10
N GLY A 172 -1.07 10.87 16.51
CA GLY A 172 -2.25 11.72 16.25
C GLY A 172 -2.09 13.15 16.81
N VAL A 173 -1.53 13.30 18.01
CA VAL A 173 -1.23 14.61 18.63
C VAL A 173 -0.18 15.43 17.84
N ARG A 174 0.48 14.81 16.88
CA ARG A 174 1.45 15.43 15.98
C ARG A 174 0.88 15.78 14.60
N GLY A 175 -0.45 15.65 14.41
CA GLY A 175 -1.12 15.93 13.14
C GLY A 175 -0.85 14.89 12.06
N VAL A 176 -0.42 13.68 12.43
CA VAL A 176 -0.19 12.58 11.51
C VAL A 176 -1.34 11.58 11.63
N THR A 177 -1.99 11.25 10.51
CA THR A 177 -3.00 10.18 10.49
C THR A 177 -2.40 8.87 9.96
N VAL A 178 -2.84 7.76 10.51
CA VAL A 178 -2.40 6.41 10.12
C VAL A 178 -3.62 5.55 9.90
N ASN A 179 -3.82 5.09 8.67
CA ASN A 179 -4.98 4.29 8.29
C ASN A 179 -4.58 3.10 7.41
N ALA A 180 -5.49 2.17 7.22
CA ALA A 180 -5.33 1.03 6.34
C ALA A 180 -6.49 0.94 5.34
N ILE A 181 -6.22 0.42 4.16
CA ILE A 181 -7.22 -0.02 3.18
C ILE A 181 -7.18 -1.53 3.12
N ALA A 182 -8.33 -2.18 3.20
CA ALA A 182 -8.48 -3.63 3.08
C ALA A 182 -9.24 -3.97 1.79
N PRO A 183 -8.53 -4.16 0.66
CA PRO A 183 -9.17 -4.60 -0.57
C PRO A 183 -9.72 -6.01 -0.44
N GLY A 184 -10.83 -6.29 -1.15
CA GLY A 184 -11.30 -7.63 -1.46
C GLY A 184 -10.56 -8.22 -2.66
N PHE A 185 -11.27 -8.98 -3.49
CA PHE A 185 -10.76 -9.45 -4.79
C PHE A 185 -10.81 -8.32 -5.80
N ILE A 186 -9.63 -7.94 -6.31
CA ILE A 186 -9.43 -6.79 -7.22
C ILE A 186 -8.90 -7.32 -8.55
N GLU A 187 -9.43 -6.79 -9.64
CA GLU A 187 -8.93 -7.03 -11.00
C GLU A 187 -7.51 -6.50 -11.13
N THR A 188 -6.59 -7.40 -11.41
CA THR A 188 -5.15 -7.14 -11.61
C THR A 188 -4.60 -8.15 -12.59
N ASP A 189 -3.40 -7.96 -13.09
CA ASP A 189 -2.72 -8.93 -13.98
C ASP A 189 -2.77 -10.37 -13.41
N MET A 190 -2.80 -10.50 -12.09
CA MET A 190 -2.87 -11.80 -11.41
C MET A 190 -4.25 -12.45 -11.54
N THR A 191 -5.32 -11.68 -11.38
CA THR A 191 -6.69 -12.17 -11.52
C THR A 191 -7.11 -12.28 -12.98
N ASP A 192 -6.52 -11.48 -13.88
CA ASP A 192 -6.82 -11.54 -15.32
C ASP A 192 -6.38 -12.85 -15.96
N SER A 193 -5.34 -13.49 -15.41
CA SER A 193 -4.87 -14.80 -15.85
C SER A 193 -5.74 -15.98 -15.39
N LEU A 194 -6.73 -15.75 -14.50
CA LEU A 194 -7.62 -16.81 -14.02
C LEU A 194 -8.62 -17.23 -15.09
N PRO A 195 -8.95 -18.54 -15.20
CA PRO A 195 -10.05 -19.03 -16.00
C PRO A 195 -11.38 -18.36 -15.65
N GLN A 196 -12.29 -18.26 -16.63
CA GLN A 196 -13.56 -17.54 -16.47
C GLN A 196 -14.44 -18.15 -15.36
N ASP A 197 -14.49 -19.47 -15.26
CA ASP A 197 -15.21 -20.19 -14.22
C ASP A 197 -14.71 -19.86 -12.79
N GLN A 198 -13.40 -19.67 -12.65
CA GLN A 198 -12.82 -19.24 -11.36
C GLN A 198 -13.17 -17.78 -11.05
N LYS A 199 -13.15 -16.88 -12.06
CA LYS A 199 -13.59 -15.49 -11.87
C LYS A 199 -15.05 -15.42 -11.43
N GLU A 200 -15.92 -16.20 -12.04
CA GLU A 200 -17.33 -16.30 -11.69
C GLU A 200 -17.54 -16.86 -10.26
N ALA A 201 -16.77 -17.88 -9.89
CA ALA A 201 -16.79 -18.43 -8.54
C ALA A 201 -16.34 -17.43 -7.49
N LEU A 202 -15.33 -16.59 -7.80
CA LEU A 202 -14.92 -15.49 -6.90
C LEU A 202 -15.99 -14.39 -6.83
N ALA A 203 -16.54 -13.97 -7.97
CA ALA A 203 -17.59 -12.95 -8.03
C ALA A 203 -18.85 -13.35 -7.26
N SER A 204 -19.22 -14.65 -7.29
CA SER A 204 -20.37 -15.17 -6.56
C SER A 204 -20.26 -15.04 -5.02
N GLN A 205 -19.05 -14.90 -4.48
CA GLN A 205 -18.80 -14.70 -3.06
C GLN A 205 -18.90 -13.21 -2.64
N ILE A 206 -19.02 -12.31 -3.62
CA ILE A 206 -19.05 -10.86 -3.39
C ILE A 206 -20.49 -10.37 -3.53
N PRO A 207 -21.08 -9.72 -2.52
CA PRO A 207 -22.46 -9.20 -2.61
C PRO A 207 -22.72 -8.28 -3.82
N MET A 208 -21.72 -7.49 -4.25
CA MET A 208 -21.82 -6.67 -5.47
C MET A 208 -21.71 -7.47 -6.77
N GLY A 209 -21.48 -8.79 -6.73
CA GLY A 209 -21.46 -9.70 -7.88
C GLY A 209 -20.31 -9.50 -8.86
N ARG A 210 -19.27 -8.78 -8.49
CA ARG A 210 -18.08 -8.53 -9.32
C ARG A 210 -16.82 -8.32 -8.49
N LEU A 211 -15.68 -8.47 -9.12
CA LEU A 211 -14.43 -8.01 -8.55
C LEU A 211 -14.40 -6.48 -8.50
N GLY A 212 -13.63 -5.93 -7.57
CA GLY A 212 -13.33 -4.51 -7.56
C GLY A 212 -12.24 -4.16 -8.56
N THR A 213 -12.11 -2.88 -8.90
CA THR A 213 -11.04 -2.38 -9.76
C THR A 213 -9.90 -1.78 -8.93
N THR A 214 -8.70 -1.68 -9.51
CA THR A 214 -7.57 -0.99 -8.89
C THR A 214 -7.88 0.48 -8.62
N ASP A 215 -8.68 1.10 -9.48
CA ASP A 215 -9.10 2.51 -9.33
C ASP A 215 -10.03 2.71 -8.13
N GLU A 216 -10.93 1.77 -7.83
CA GLU A 216 -11.79 1.86 -6.63
C GLU A 216 -10.95 1.85 -5.35
N VAL A 217 -9.87 1.06 -5.31
CA VAL A 217 -8.91 1.07 -4.20
C VAL A 217 -8.13 2.39 -4.17
N ALA A 218 -7.69 2.90 -5.32
CA ALA A 218 -6.94 4.15 -5.41
C ALA A 218 -7.77 5.36 -4.99
N GLN A 219 -9.08 5.39 -5.28
CA GLN A 219 -10.00 6.43 -4.79
C GLN A 219 -10.16 6.42 -3.26
N ALA A 220 -10.21 5.24 -2.65
CA ALA A 220 -10.22 5.11 -1.19
C ALA A 220 -8.91 5.63 -0.55
N VAL A 221 -7.77 5.37 -1.20
CA VAL A 221 -6.48 5.94 -0.79
C VAL A 221 -6.47 7.46 -0.94
N LEU A 222 -6.98 8.01 -2.04
CA LEU A 222 -7.09 9.45 -2.28
C LEU A 222 -7.94 10.13 -1.19
N PHE A 223 -9.04 9.51 -0.78
CA PHE A 223 -9.87 10.02 0.32
C PHE A 223 -9.08 10.16 1.62
N PHE A 224 -8.32 9.12 2.03
CA PHE A 224 -7.49 9.20 3.24
C PHE A 224 -6.28 10.14 3.09
N ALA A 225 -5.73 10.27 1.89
CA ALA A 225 -4.59 11.13 1.60
C ALA A 225 -4.96 12.63 1.62
N GLY A 226 -6.19 12.95 1.24
CA GLY A 226 -6.72 14.31 1.12
C GLY A 226 -7.36 14.86 2.40
N ASP A 227 -8.07 15.96 2.24
CA ASP A 227 -8.72 16.69 3.34
C ASP A 227 -9.86 15.86 3.98
N GLY A 228 -10.54 14.99 3.20
CA GLY A 228 -11.58 14.09 3.71
C GLY A 228 -11.10 13.14 4.80
N GLY A 229 -9.82 12.74 4.75
CA GLY A 229 -9.19 11.89 5.75
C GLY A 229 -8.57 12.62 6.95
N SER A 230 -8.68 13.95 7.03
CA SER A 230 -7.93 14.77 8.00
C SER A 230 -8.26 14.51 9.46
N TYR A 231 -9.48 14.06 9.75
CA TYR A 231 -9.94 13.71 11.11
C TYR A 231 -10.19 12.20 11.28
N ILE A 232 -9.63 11.37 10.38
CA ILE A 232 -9.75 9.91 10.40
C ILE A 232 -8.37 9.31 10.63
N THR A 233 -8.23 8.57 11.74
CA THR A 233 -6.98 7.86 12.07
C THR A 233 -7.25 6.57 12.82
N GLY A 234 -6.39 5.58 12.67
CA GLY A 234 -6.53 4.25 13.27
C GLY A 234 -7.59 3.37 12.60
N GLN A 235 -8.12 3.77 11.44
CA GLN A 235 -9.20 3.07 10.76
C GLN A 235 -8.68 2.10 9.70
N THR A 236 -9.46 1.05 9.47
CA THR A 236 -9.32 0.17 8.30
C THR A 236 -10.57 0.29 7.45
N LEU A 237 -10.43 0.84 6.25
CA LEU A 237 -11.53 0.95 5.29
C LEU A 237 -11.55 -0.29 4.40
N HIS A 238 -12.64 -1.02 4.43
CA HIS A 238 -12.86 -2.19 3.59
C HIS A 238 -13.37 -1.77 2.21
N VAL A 239 -12.65 -2.16 1.14
CA VAL A 239 -13.00 -1.93 -0.27
C VAL A 239 -13.14 -3.30 -0.93
N ASN A 240 -14.27 -3.98 -0.68
CA ASN A 240 -14.41 -5.41 -0.95
C ASN A 240 -15.79 -5.82 -1.49
N GLY A 241 -16.60 -4.87 -1.96
CA GLY A 241 -17.92 -5.17 -2.52
C GLY A 241 -18.93 -5.82 -1.55
N GLY A 242 -18.69 -5.67 -0.23
CA GLY A 242 -19.54 -6.26 0.82
C GLY A 242 -19.13 -7.68 1.24
N MET A 243 -18.02 -8.21 0.71
CA MET A 243 -17.52 -9.55 1.04
C MET A 243 -17.24 -9.72 2.55
N TYR A 244 -16.84 -8.64 3.20
CA TYR A 244 -16.65 -8.55 4.65
C TYR A 244 -17.13 -7.19 5.16
N SER A 245 -17.93 -7.19 6.20
CA SER A 245 -18.39 -5.99 6.92
C SER A 245 -18.16 -6.14 8.42
N VAL A 246 -17.82 -5.06 9.10
CA VAL A 246 -17.58 -4.96 10.54
C VAL A 246 -18.68 -4.19 11.22
#